data_e420c28b181deaca0cd3427b7d9dc04b
#
_entry.id   e420c28b181deaca0cd3427b7d9dc04b
#
_cell.length_a   1.000
_cell.length_b   1.000
_cell.length_c   1.000
_cell.angle_alpha   90.00
_cell.angle_beta   90.00
_cell.angle_gamma   90.00
#
_symmetry.space_group_name_H-M   'P 1'
#
loop_
_entity.id
_entity.type
_entity.pdbx_description
1 polymer ?
#
loop_
_entity_poly.entity_id
_entity_poly.type
_entity_poly.pdbx_seq_one_letter_code
_entity_poly.pdbx_strand_id
1 'polypeptide(L)'
;MRDGRRGDADPRGGRPPGRPARAGDARDPGELPRHRPRQERSLAALARVRVRVAGTSRSVTEATRELPLSRPWIDDREEELVLEVLRSGRLSLGPWIERFEEEIAERVGAPFAAAVSSGTAGLHMLCHLAGLGPGDEVITSPLSFVASANCFILEGALPVFADVDPSTLNMDPAAVEAAITPRTKAIVAVDMFGYPSELDELRTIAARHDLTLIEDSCEALGARYKGRPLGSHGTDAVFAFYPNKQMTAGEGGVVVTHSKDVRDQVVSLRNQGRSYGEGSWFNHVRVGFNYRWTDVQAAIALAQLEKLDRILELRADAAARYAQLLDSIDGIETPRSDDADHQRSWFVYVVTLAAEIDRARVMESLRRDGVATAEYIPCIHLQPYMREQYGFGEGLCPVAEGIAARTLALPFYTQIDADDQVRVAEVLRAAVAA
;
A
#
# COMPACT_ATOMS: atom_id res chain seq x y z
N MET A 1 -2.36 49.90 -55.25
CA MET A 1 -3.66 50.46 -55.71
C MET A 1 -4.67 50.18 -54.64
N ARG A 2 -5.01 51.24 -53.94
CA ARG A 2 -6.35 51.70 -53.48
C ARG A 2 -7.06 50.75 -52.53
N ASP A 3 -7.18 51.14 -51.30
CA ASP A 3 -8.09 52.11 -50.67
C ASP A 3 -9.42 51.38 -50.33
N GLY A 4 -10.01 51.37 -49.15
CA GLY A 4 -10.08 52.39 -48.14
C GLY A 4 -11.30 52.13 -47.25
N ARG A 5 -11.20 52.73 -46.07
CA ARG A 5 -12.24 53.32 -45.20
C ARG A 5 -13.06 52.40 -44.30
N ARG A 6 -12.80 52.50 -43.00
CA ARG A 6 -13.38 53.40 -41.97
C ARG A 6 -14.88 53.28 -41.78
N GLY A 7 -15.27 53.08 -40.55
CA GLY A 7 -16.61 53.27 -40.01
C GLY A 7 -16.65 53.09 -38.50
N ASP A 8 -16.42 54.20 -37.78
CA ASP A 8 -16.69 54.42 -36.35
C ASP A 8 -18.17 54.25 -36.03
N ALA A 9 -18.48 53.83 -34.79
CA ALA A 9 -19.40 54.51 -33.90
C ALA A 9 -19.69 53.76 -32.61
N ASP A 10 -19.17 54.23 -31.50
CA ASP A 10 -19.81 54.25 -30.17
C ASP A 10 -20.93 55.36 -30.24
N PRO A 11 -22.01 55.34 -29.45
CA PRO A 11 -21.98 55.51 -28.01
C PRO A 11 -23.20 55.05 -27.15
N ARG A 12 -22.89 54.93 -25.83
CA ARG A 12 -23.66 55.41 -24.66
C ARG A 12 -25.09 54.93 -24.37
N GLY A 13 -25.28 54.54 -23.14
CA GLY A 13 -26.50 54.67 -22.34
C GLY A 13 -26.67 53.46 -21.41
N GLY A 14 -26.79 53.56 -20.13
CA GLY A 14 -27.13 54.56 -19.20
C GLY A 14 -27.52 53.81 -17.93
N ARG A 15 -26.88 54.08 -16.80
CA ARG A 15 -27.34 53.67 -15.47
C ARG A 15 -28.56 54.49 -15.07
N PRO A 16 -29.51 53.94 -14.29
CA PRO A 16 -30.30 54.72 -13.35
C PRO A 16 -29.94 54.48 -11.89
N PRO A 17 -30.35 55.36 -10.99
CA PRO A 17 -29.65 55.67 -9.74
C PRO A 17 -30.19 54.89 -8.51
N GLY A 18 -29.33 54.86 -7.49
CA GLY A 18 -29.63 54.27 -6.19
C GLY A 18 -30.69 55.02 -5.40
N ARG A 19 -31.26 54.33 -4.43
CA ARG A 19 -32.00 54.88 -3.31
C ARG A 19 -31.36 54.47 -1.97
N PRO A 20 -31.57 55.29 -0.92
CA PRO A 20 -30.59 55.46 0.16
C PRO A 20 -30.74 54.45 1.30
N ALA A 21 -29.64 54.29 2.03
CA ALA A 21 -29.52 53.57 3.27
C ALA A 21 -30.37 54.22 4.38
N ARG A 22 -31.10 53.41 5.12
CA ARG A 22 -31.62 53.80 6.45
C ARG A 22 -30.58 53.41 7.50
N ALA A 23 -30.22 54.42 8.26
CA ALA A 23 -29.43 54.31 9.49
C ALA A 23 -30.22 53.61 10.60
N GLY A 24 -29.55 52.86 11.44
CA GLY A 24 -30.05 52.44 12.75
C GLY A 24 -29.58 51.02 13.08
N ASP A 25 -28.51 50.86 13.71
CA ASP A 25 -28.22 50.49 15.08
C ASP A 25 -26.76 50.04 15.24
N ALA A 26 -26.01 50.90 15.86
CA ALA A 26 -24.72 50.56 16.44
C ALA A 26 -24.96 49.62 17.63
N ARG A 27 -24.50 48.39 17.54
CA ARG A 27 -24.26 47.55 18.71
C ARG A 27 -22.76 47.36 18.90
N ASP A 28 -22.35 47.83 20.04
CA ASP A 28 -21.08 47.74 20.72
C ASP A 28 -20.44 46.33 20.61
N PRO A 29 -19.14 46.18 20.26
CA PRO A 29 -18.44 44.90 20.34
C PRO A 29 -17.99 44.66 21.77
N GLY A 30 -18.94 44.23 22.61
CA GLY A 30 -18.71 43.85 24.00
C GLY A 30 -18.49 42.36 24.12
N GLU A 31 -17.32 42.01 24.63
CA GLU A 31 -16.94 40.87 25.45
C GLU A 31 -17.29 39.43 24.92
N LEU A 32 -16.24 38.76 24.43
CA LEU A 32 -16.17 37.30 24.39
C LEU A 32 -16.28 36.75 25.82
N PRO A 33 -17.10 35.68 26.06
CA PRO A 33 -17.23 35.11 27.38
C PRO A 33 -15.90 34.45 27.82
N ARG A 34 -15.40 34.91 28.96
CA ARG A 34 -14.22 34.33 29.64
C ARG A 34 -14.54 32.90 30.02
N HIS A 35 -13.77 31.94 29.48
CA HIS A 35 -13.76 30.55 29.91
C HIS A 35 -13.43 30.48 31.40
N ARG A 36 -14.37 30.02 32.21
CA ARG A 36 -14.09 29.57 33.59
C ARG A 36 -13.25 28.29 33.53
N PRO A 37 -12.21 28.13 34.35
CA PRO A 37 -11.45 26.89 34.42
C PRO A 37 -12.37 25.75 34.89
N ARG A 38 -12.48 24.69 34.09
CA ARG A 38 -13.10 23.44 34.51
C ARG A 38 -12.21 22.82 35.59
N GLN A 39 -12.80 22.64 36.77
CA GLN A 39 -12.20 21.87 37.86
C GLN A 39 -11.67 20.53 37.37
N GLU A 40 -10.45 20.24 37.74
CA GLU A 40 -9.83 18.92 37.65
C GLU A 40 -10.72 17.88 38.34
N ARG A 41 -11.42 17.11 37.54
CA ARG A 41 -12.03 15.87 38.01
C ARG A 41 -11.04 14.74 37.74
N SER A 42 -10.51 14.22 38.84
CA SER A 42 -9.64 13.08 38.95
C SER A 42 -10.00 11.96 37.96
N LEU A 43 -9.00 11.52 37.17
CA LEU A 43 -9.05 10.36 36.27
C LEU A 43 -9.23 9.00 37.00
N ALA A 44 -9.42 9.02 38.32
CA ALA A 44 -9.61 7.83 39.14
C ALA A 44 -11.06 7.29 39.15
N ALA A 45 -12.02 7.95 38.50
CA ALA A 45 -13.45 7.60 38.62
C ALA A 45 -14.04 6.88 37.38
N LEU A 46 -13.27 6.52 36.36
CA LEU A 46 -13.75 5.81 35.16
C LEU A 46 -13.52 4.29 35.19
N ALA A 47 -13.02 3.75 36.29
CA ALA A 47 -12.99 2.32 36.47
C ALA A 47 -14.27 1.84 37.16
N ARG A 48 -15.07 1.02 36.44
CA ARG A 48 -16.21 0.21 36.92
C ARG A 48 -17.62 0.79 36.71
N VAL A 49 -18.08 0.82 35.49
CA VAL A 49 -19.50 0.56 35.22
C VAL A 49 -19.64 -0.90 34.80
N ARG A 50 -19.89 -1.78 35.78
CA ARG A 50 -20.41 -3.12 35.52
C ARG A 50 -21.89 -2.99 35.29
N VAL A 51 -22.36 -3.08 34.06
CA VAL A 51 -23.76 -3.31 33.75
C VAL A 51 -24.07 -4.75 34.16
N ARG A 52 -24.80 -4.95 35.29
CA ARG A 52 -25.45 -6.21 35.60
C ARG A 52 -26.67 -6.33 34.72
N VAL A 53 -26.59 -7.15 33.69
CA VAL A 53 -27.78 -7.68 33.01
C VAL A 53 -28.24 -8.90 33.80
N ALA A 54 -29.42 -8.80 34.40
CA ALA A 54 -30.05 -9.90 35.14
C ALA A 54 -30.50 -11.00 34.17
N GLY A 55 -30.18 -12.20 34.54
CA GLY A 55 -30.59 -13.54 34.23
C GLY A 55 -31.60 -13.82 33.09
N THR A 56 -31.08 -14.48 32.05
CA THR A 56 -31.71 -15.66 31.46
C THR A 56 -30.59 -16.62 31.07
N SER A 57 -30.55 -17.76 31.75
CA SER A 57 -29.68 -18.88 31.37
C SER A 57 -30.21 -19.48 30.08
N ARG A 58 -29.74 -18.97 28.95
CA ARG A 58 -29.68 -19.72 27.70
C ARG A 58 -28.27 -20.32 27.65
N SER A 59 -28.19 -21.63 27.45
CA SER A 59 -26.96 -22.31 27.07
C SER A 59 -26.37 -21.57 25.88
N VAL A 60 -25.34 -20.78 26.12
CA VAL A 60 -24.50 -20.19 25.07
C VAL A 60 -23.74 -21.40 24.52
N THR A 61 -24.18 -21.94 23.39
CA THR A 61 -23.29 -22.64 22.49
C THR A 61 -22.06 -21.73 22.36
N GLU A 62 -20.88 -22.23 22.71
CA GLU A 62 -19.63 -21.51 22.55
C GLU A 62 -19.62 -20.91 21.12
N ALA A 63 -19.83 -19.61 21.03
CA ALA A 63 -19.70 -18.92 19.76
C ALA A 63 -18.25 -19.14 19.32
N THR A 64 -18.06 -19.84 18.21
CA THR A 64 -16.76 -20.16 17.67
C THR A 64 -16.00 -18.83 17.52
N ARG A 65 -14.89 -18.69 18.24
CA ARG A 65 -14.05 -17.46 18.19
C ARG A 65 -13.64 -17.22 16.73
N GLU A 66 -13.98 -16.07 16.18
CA GLU A 66 -13.59 -15.69 14.83
C GLU A 66 -12.09 -15.41 14.76
N LEU A 67 -11.42 -16.02 13.79
CA LEU A 67 -10.01 -15.80 13.46
C LEU A 67 -9.95 -14.81 12.28
N PRO A 68 -9.45 -13.58 12.47
CA PRO A 68 -9.34 -12.61 11.38
C PRO A 68 -8.25 -13.03 10.38
N LEU A 69 -8.39 -12.59 9.12
CA LEU A 69 -7.39 -12.85 8.08
C LEU A 69 -6.04 -12.17 8.40
N SER A 70 -6.10 -10.96 8.95
CA SER A 70 -4.92 -10.18 9.37
C SER A 70 -5.23 -9.35 10.61
N ARG A 71 -4.19 -9.00 11.36
CA ARG A 71 -4.27 -8.13 12.53
C ARG A 71 -2.95 -7.41 12.73
N PRO A 72 -2.92 -6.07 12.83
CA PRO A 72 -1.70 -5.35 13.17
C PRO A 72 -1.33 -5.58 14.63
N TRP A 73 -0.03 -5.52 14.93
CA TRP A 73 0.48 -5.52 16.29
C TRP A 73 0.73 -4.06 16.72
N ILE A 74 -0.17 -3.53 17.52
CA ILE A 74 -0.10 -2.21 18.16
C ILE A 74 0.03 -2.43 19.66
N ASP A 75 0.92 -1.69 20.31
CA ASP A 75 1.13 -1.72 21.76
C ASP A 75 1.36 -0.30 22.32
N ASP A 76 1.79 -0.24 23.59
CA ASP A 76 1.95 1.03 24.31
C ASP A 76 2.93 1.99 23.62
N ARG A 77 3.86 1.48 22.79
CA ARG A 77 4.87 2.31 22.13
C ARG A 77 4.27 3.18 21.03
N GLU A 78 3.36 2.65 20.22
CA GLU A 78 2.62 3.46 19.24
C GLU A 78 1.76 4.52 19.93
N GLU A 79 1.07 4.15 21.02
CA GLU A 79 0.25 5.10 21.78
C GLU A 79 1.10 6.24 22.36
N GLU A 80 2.26 5.94 22.93
CA GLU A 80 3.19 6.89 23.50
C GLU A 80 3.65 7.91 22.46
N LEU A 81 4.20 7.45 21.32
CA LEU A 81 4.71 8.33 20.27
C LEU A 81 3.62 9.17 19.61
N VAL A 82 2.43 8.59 19.38
CA VAL A 82 1.27 9.36 18.87
C VAL A 82 0.85 10.45 19.85
N LEU A 83 0.83 10.17 21.17
CA LEU A 83 0.51 11.18 22.18
C LEU A 83 1.55 12.30 22.24
N GLU A 84 2.84 12.00 22.00
CA GLU A 84 3.88 13.03 21.90
C GLU A 84 3.61 13.98 20.73
N VAL A 85 3.28 13.43 19.54
CA VAL A 85 2.92 14.24 18.37
C VAL A 85 1.69 15.10 18.65
N LEU A 86 0.62 14.53 19.21
CA LEU A 86 -0.59 15.28 19.54
C LEU A 86 -0.32 16.44 20.53
N ARG A 87 0.52 16.19 21.55
CA ARG A 87 0.88 17.20 22.55
C ARG A 87 1.79 18.29 22.00
N SER A 88 2.59 17.99 20.97
CA SER A 88 3.43 18.98 20.29
C SER A 88 2.62 20.04 19.52
N GLY A 89 1.39 19.73 19.15
CA GLY A 89 0.53 20.56 18.29
C GLY A 89 0.97 20.62 16.82
N ARG A 90 2.09 19.94 16.45
CA ARG A 90 2.59 19.87 15.07
C ARG A 90 2.28 18.50 14.48
N LEU A 91 1.20 18.43 13.68
CA LEU A 91 0.63 17.16 13.22
C LEU A 91 1.08 16.76 11.80
N SER A 92 1.78 17.65 11.09
CA SER A 92 2.24 17.44 9.72
C SER A 92 3.44 18.33 9.41
N LEU A 93 4.30 17.89 8.49
CA LEU A 93 5.52 18.58 8.08
C LEU A 93 6.45 18.86 9.28
N GLY A 94 6.49 17.96 10.21
CA GLY A 94 7.30 17.98 11.41
C GLY A 94 8.50 17.04 11.35
N PRO A 95 9.28 16.96 12.44
CA PRO A 95 10.52 16.20 12.46
C PRO A 95 10.32 14.69 12.47
N TRP A 96 9.12 14.20 12.75
CA TRP A 96 8.85 12.75 12.81
C TRP A 96 8.93 12.09 11.44
N ILE A 97 8.50 12.81 10.40
CA ILE A 97 8.60 12.33 9.02
C ILE A 97 10.07 12.22 8.60
N GLU A 98 10.88 13.26 8.87
CA GLU A 98 12.31 13.27 8.54
C GLU A 98 13.05 12.14 9.26
N ARG A 99 12.80 11.96 10.55
CA ARG A 99 13.36 10.86 11.34
C ARG A 99 12.98 9.50 10.77
N PHE A 100 11.71 9.29 10.41
CA PHE A 100 11.28 8.04 9.79
C PHE A 100 11.98 7.80 8.43
N GLU A 101 12.11 8.83 7.60
CA GLU A 101 12.80 8.74 6.30
C GLU A 101 14.27 8.33 6.47
N GLU A 102 14.97 8.87 7.47
CA GLU A 102 16.35 8.50 7.79
C GLU A 102 16.44 7.04 8.29
N GLU A 103 15.63 6.66 9.28
CA GLU A 103 15.69 5.32 9.87
C GLU A 103 15.27 4.21 8.88
N ILE A 104 14.25 4.44 8.04
CA ILE A 104 13.83 3.45 7.04
C ILE A 104 14.86 3.32 5.91
N ALA A 105 15.48 4.43 5.47
CA ALA A 105 16.57 4.40 4.47
C ALA A 105 17.74 3.56 4.96
N GLU A 106 18.17 3.76 6.20
CA GLU A 106 19.22 2.95 6.84
C GLU A 106 18.82 1.47 6.90
N ARG A 107 17.58 1.20 7.33
CA ARG A 107 17.04 -0.15 7.49
C ARG A 107 17.05 -0.96 6.19
N VAL A 108 16.71 -0.36 5.07
CA VAL A 108 16.69 -1.02 3.76
C VAL A 108 18.01 -0.88 3.00
N GLY A 109 18.98 -0.15 3.53
CA GLY A 109 20.29 0.04 2.90
C GLY A 109 20.25 0.95 1.67
N ALA A 110 19.30 1.87 1.60
CA ALA A 110 19.21 2.90 0.59
C ALA A 110 19.75 4.24 1.14
N PRO A 111 20.40 5.10 0.32
CA PRO A 111 20.89 6.39 0.79
C PRO A 111 19.81 7.43 1.03
N PHE A 112 18.64 7.27 0.45
CA PHE A 112 17.53 8.23 0.56
C PHE A 112 16.17 7.56 0.63
N ALA A 113 15.26 8.18 1.41
CA ALA A 113 13.86 7.82 1.45
C ALA A 113 12.98 9.08 1.43
N ALA A 114 11.74 8.93 0.99
CA ALA A 114 10.72 9.97 1.04
C ALA A 114 9.35 9.35 1.35
N ALA A 115 8.81 9.64 2.54
CA ALA A 115 7.52 9.12 2.99
C ALA A 115 6.36 9.78 2.24
N VAL A 116 5.35 8.98 1.93
CA VAL A 116 4.20 9.35 1.10
C VAL A 116 2.90 8.81 1.66
N SER A 117 1.76 9.32 1.18
CA SER A 117 0.44 9.00 1.74
C SER A 117 0.01 7.54 1.55
N SER A 118 0.59 6.81 0.59
CA SER A 118 0.31 5.39 0.33
C SER A 118 1.36 4.79 -0.61
N GLY A 119 1.44 3.46 -0.70
CA GLY A 119 2.24 2.79 -1.74
C GLY A 119 1.86 3.23 -3.15
N THR A 120 0.58 3.32 -3.45
CA THR A 120 0.07 3.82 -4.74
C THR A 120 0.61 5.21 -5.07
N ALA A 121 0.64 6.12 -4.09
CA ALA A 121 1.18 7.47 -4.28
C ALA A 121 2.69 7.45 -4.59
N GLY A 122 3.44 6.55 -3.95
CA GLY A 122 4.88 6.36 -4.24
C GLY A 122 5.12 5.85 -5.66
N LEU A 123 4.44 4.78 -6.04
CA LEU A 123 4.52 4.21 -7.40
C LEU A 123 4.12 5.24 -8.46
N HIS A 124 3.00 5.96 -8.25
CA HIS A 124 2.54 7.00 -9.17
C HIS A 124 3.60 8.10 -9.37
N MET A 125 4.21 8.58 -8.28
CA MET A 125 5.25 9.60 -8.41
C MET A 125 6.50 9.10 -9.14
N LEU A 126 6.92 7.83 -8.95
CA LEU A 126 8.02 7.25 -9.73
C LEU A 126 7.65 7.14 -11.21
N CYS A 127 6.42 6.73 -11.53
CA CYS A 127 5.92 6.72 -12.91
C CYS A 127 5.89 8.13 -13.54
N HIS A 128 5.45 9.13 -12.77
CA HIS A 128 5.48 10.54 -13.17
C HIS A 128 6.91 11.02 -13.45
N LEU A 129 7.88 10.68 -12.59
CA LEU A 129 9.29 11.05 -12.75
C LEU A 129 9.96 10.31 -13.91
N ALA A 130 9.52 9.10 -14.24
CA ALA A 130 9.95 8.38 -15.44
C ALA A 130 9.42 9.02 -16.74
N GLY A 131 8.59 10.07 -16.63
CA GLY A 131 8.05 10.81 -17.79
C GLY A 131 7.05 10.02 -18.60
N LEU A 132 6.37 9.05 -17.98
CA LEU A 132 5.34 8.23 -18.63
C LEU A 132 4.15 9.07 -19.06
N GLY A 133 3.54 8.72 -20.19
CA GLY A 133 2.40 9.46 -20.72
C GLY A 133 1.61 8.69 -21.78
N PRO A 134 0.65 9.35 -22.43
CA PRO A 134 -0.20 8.72 -23.45
C PRO A 134 0.62 8.13 -24.60
N GLY A 135 0.38 6.83 -24.88
CA GLY A 135 1.07 6.08 -25.92
C GLY A 135 2.26 5.26 -25.45
N ASP A 136 2.81 5.53 -24.26
CA ASP A 136 3.82 4.69 -23.65
C ASP A 136 3.20 3.41 -23.10
N GLU A 137 3.95 2.32 -23.14
CA GLU A 137 3.60 1.04 -22.58
C GLU A 137 4.44 0.74 -21.34
N VAL A 138 3.80 0.21 -20.30
CA VAL A 138 4.47 -0.23 -19.07
C VAL A 138 4.15 -1.68 -18.80
N ILE A 139 5.21 -2.49 -18.63
CA ILE A 139 5.08 -3.91 -18.33
C ILE A 139 4.96 -4.10 -16.82
N THR A 140 3.95 -4.88 -16.38
CA THR A 140 3.78 -5.26 -14.97
C THR A 140 3.20 -6.66 -14.83
N SER A 141 3.13 -7.17 -13.59
CA SER A 141 2.53 -8.46 -13.27
C SER A 141 1.00 -8.42 -13.41
N PRO A 142 0.38 -9.44 -13.99
CA PRO A 142 -1.07 -9.63 -13.91
C PRO A 142 -1.53 -10.02 -12.51
N LEU A 143 -0.64 -10.65 -11.72
CA LEU A 143 -0.89 -11.13 -10.36
C LEU A 143 -0.31 -10.13 -9.36
N SER A 144 -1.12 -9.14 -8.97
CA SER A 144 -0.78 -8.11 -8.00
C SER A 144 -2.04 -7.34 -7.58
N PHE A 145 -1.89 -6.45 -6.60
CA PHE A 145 -2.90 -5.43 -6.33
C PHE A 145 -2.95 -4.41 -7.50
N VAL A 146 -4.13 -3.91 -7.80
CA VAL A 146 -4.36 -3.01 -8.95
C VAL A 146 -3.49 -1.76 -8.95
N ALA A 147 -2.91 -1.36 -7.81
CA ALA A 147 -2.03 -0.21 -7.71
C ALA A 147 -0.78 -0.32 -8.60
N SER A 148 -0.25 -1.54 -8.80
CA SER A 148 0.91 -1.79 -9.67
C SER A 148 0.66 -1.42 -11.13
N ALA A 149 -0.60 -1.41 -11.57
CA ALA A 149 -1.01 -0.96 -12.89
C ALA A 149 -1.58 0.47 -12.86
N ASN A 150 -2.41 0.80 -11.89
CA ASN A 150 -3.05 2.11 -11.81
C ASN A 150 -2.03 3.25 -11.70
N CYS A 151 -0.86 3.03 -11.11
CA CYS A 151 0.17 4.06 -10.90
C CYS A 151 0.63 4.71 -12.22
N PHE A 152 0.76 3.97 -13.30
CA PHE A 152 1.14 4.51 -14.61
C PHE A 152 -0.07 4.79 -15.52
N ILE A 153 -1.21 4.12 -15.29
CA ILE A 153 -2.46 4.45 -15.98
C ILE A 153 -2.91 5.88 -15.64
N LEU A 154 -2.67 6.35 -14.41
CA LEU A 154 -2.94 7.72 -14.00
C LEU A 154 -2.13 8.76 -14.80
N GLU A 155 -0.98 8.39 -15.34
CA GLU A 155 -0.18 9.22 -16.27
C GLU A 155 -0.61 9.06 -17.73
N GLY A 156 -1.57 8.17 -18.02
CA GLY A 156 -2.09 7.89 -19.35
C GLY A 156 -1.32 6.82 -20.13
N ALA A 157 -0.37 6.14 -19.50
CA ALA A 157 0.34 5.02 -20.11
C ALA A 157 -0.54 3.76 -20.19
N LEU A 158 -0.18 2.86 -21.08
CA LEU A 158 -0.93 1.65 -21.39
C LEU A 158 -0.35 0.44 -20.62
N PRO A 159 -1.19 -0.36 -19.97
CA PRO A 159 -0.75 -1.58 -19.30
C PRO A 159 -0.42 -2.68 -20.30
N VAL A 160 0.74 -3.32 -20.09
CA VAL A 160 1.16 -4.57 -20.72
C VAL A 160 1.43 -5.58 -19.61
N PHE A 161 0.85 -6.76 -19.68
CA PHE A 161 1.01 -7.77 -18.65
C PHE A 161 1.98 -8.85 -19.12
N ALA A 162 3.01 -9.14 -18.31
CA ALA A 162 3.91 -10.28 -18.47
C ALA A 162 3.48 -11.38 -17.50
N ASP A 163 3.32 -12.62 -17.99
CA ASP A 163 2.91 -13.75 -17.16
C ASP A 163 3.95 -14.07 -16.08
N VAL A 164 3.59 -14.88 -15.11
CA VAL A 164 4.40 -15.16 -13.93
C VAL A 164 5.06 -16.52 -13.99
N ASP A 165 6.18 -16.69 -13.27
CA ASP A 165 6.72 -17.99 -12.93
C ASP A 165 5.80 -18.69 -11.92
N PRO A 166 5.33 -19.92 -12.19
CA PRO A 166 4.37 -20.61 -11.34
C PRO A 166 4.89 -20.94 -9.94
N SER A 167 6.21 -20.99 -9.74
CA SER A 167 6.83 -21.35 -8.47
C SER A 167 7.06 -20.16 -7.55
N THR A 168 7.35 -18.98 -8.12
CA THR A 168 7.62 -17.75 -7.36
C THR A 168 6.42 -16.82 -7.30
N LEU A 169 5.53 -16.89 -8.28
CA LEU A 169 4.39 -16.00 -8.54
C LEU A 169 4.81 -14.58 -8.95
N ASN A 170 6.10 -14.33 -9.11
CA ASN A 170 6.66 -13.10 -9.66
C ASN A 170 6.67 -13.15 -11.19
N MET A 171 6.80 -11.99 -11.84
CA MET A 171 6.92 -11.93 -13.30
C MET A 171 8.07 -12.82 -13.78
N ASP A 172 7.82 -13.62 -14.81
CA ASP A 172 8.86 -14.36 -15.51
C ASP A 172 9.69 -13.38 -16.37
N PRO A 173 11.01 -13.25 -16.13
CA PRO A 173 11.87 -12.37 -16.93
C PRO A 173 11.81 -12.66 -18.44
N ALA A 174 11.63 -13.92 -18.85
CA ALA A 174 11.48 -14.27 -20.26
C ALA A 174 10.15 -13.74 -20.84
N ALA A 175 9.07 -13.80 -20.06
CA ALA A 175 7.79 -13.20 -20.45
C ALA A 175 7.88 -11.67 -20.51
N VAL A 176 8.61 -11.04 -19.59
CA VAL A 176 8.87 -9.59 -19.60
C VAL A 176 9.61 -9.22 -20.89
N GLU A 177 10.71 -9.90 -21.24
CA GLU A 177 11.48 -9.60 -22.45
C GLU A 177 10.65 -9.79 -23.73
N ALA A 178 9.83 -10.83 -23.77
CA ALA A 178 8.92 -11.11 -24.91
C ALA A 178 7.82 -10.06 -25.09
N ALA A 179 7.43 -9.37 -24.01
CA ALA A 179 6.38 -8.34 -24.03
C ALA A 179 6.89 -6.95 -24.45
N ILE A 180 8.22 -6.75 -24.60
CA ILE A 180 8.81 -5.45 -24.95
C ILE A 180 8.47 -5.08 -26.40
N THR A 181 8.02 -3.85 -26.58
CA THR A 181 7.75 -3.22 -27.88
C THR A 181 8.53 -1.89 -27.98
N PRO A 182 8.57 -1.24 -29.17
CA PRO A 182 9.16 0.10 -29.29
C PRO A 182 8.46 1.20 -28.45
N ARG A 183 7.26 0.94 -27.91
CA ARG A 183 6.53 1.85 -27.03
C ARG A 183 6.77 1.58 -25.54
N THR A 184 7.38 0.48 -25.20
CA THR A 184 7.70 0.16 -23.81
C THR A 184 8.67 1.19 -23.24
N LYS A 185 8.36 1.74 -22.07
CA LYS A 185 9.17 2.75 -21.38
C LYS A 185 9.59 2.33 -19.98
N ALA A 186 8.80 1.49 -19.32
CA ALA A 186 9.12 1.06 -17.98
C ALA A 186 8.66 -0.37 -17.69
N ILE A 187 9.24 -0.94 -16.65
CA ILE A 187 8.84 -2.18 -16.01
C ILE A 187 8.53 -1.84 -14.55
N VAL A 188 7.33 -2.23 -14.06
CA VAL A 188 6.98 -2.19 -12.64
C VAL A 188 7.04 -3.64 -12.14
N ALA A 189 8.15 -3.98 -11.48
CA ALA A 189 8.40 -5.30 -10.92
C ALA A 189 7.73 -5.42 -9.55
N VAL A 190 6.95 -6.48 -9.34
CA VAL A 190 6.23 -6.73 -8.09
C VAL A 190 6.93 -7.84 -7.31
N ASP A 191 7.21 -7.60 -6.03
CA ASP A 191 7.74 -8.61 -5.11
C ASP A 191 6.57 -9.34 -4.42
N MET A 192 5.98 -10.30 -5.14
CA MET A 192 4.69 -10.89 -4.80
C MET A 192 4.71 -11.64 -3.47
N PHE A 193 3.78 -11.29 -2.59
CA PHE A 193 3.63 -11.88 -1.25
C PHE A 193 4.90 -11.82 -0.40
N GLY A 194 5.75 -10.83 -0.65
CA GLY A 194 7.00 -10.65 0.07
C GLY A 194 8.15 -11.53 -0.40
N TYR A 195 8.01 -12.22 -1.53
CA TYR A 195 9.07 -12.99 -2.17
C TYR A 195 9.77 -12.13 -3.23
N PRO A 196 11.11 -11.97 -3.15
CA PRO A 196 11.84 -11.12 -4.10
C PRO A 196 11.70 -11.56 -5.54
N SER A 197 11.59 -10.60 -6.45
CA SER A 197 11.67 -10.82 -7.90
C SER A 197 13.10 -11.17 -8.32
N GLU A 198 13.27 -11.67 -9.55
CA GLU A 198 14.58 -11.89 -10.20
C GLU A 198 15.19 -10.55 -10.65
N LEU A 199 15.57 -9.72 -9.64
CA LEU A 199 15.96 -8.32 -9.87
C LEU A 199 17.15 -8.15 -10.81
N ASP A 200 18.16 -9.03 -10.75
CA ASP A 200 19.35 -8.91 -11.60
C ASP A 200 19.01 -9.15 -13.08
N GLU A 201 18.10 -10.10 -13.35
CA GLU A 201 17.62 -10.38 -14.70
C GLU A 201 16.75 -9.23 -15.21
N LEU A 202 15.80 -8.76 -14.43
CA LEU A 202 14.94 -7.63 -14.78
C LEU A 202 15.75 -6.35 -15.01
N ARG A 203 16.77 -6.07 -14.18
CA ARG A 203 17.69 -4.94 -14.36
C ARG A 203 18.50 -5.08 -15.66
N THR A 204 18.94 -6.30 -15.99
CA THR A 204 19.68 -6.58 -17.22
C THR A 204 18.79 -6.33 -18.45
N ILE A 205 17.54 -6.77 -18.41
CA ILE A 205 16.55 -6.52 -19.46
C ILE A 205 16.29 -5.02 -19.60
N ALA A 206 15.99 -4.35 -18.49
CA ALA A 206 15.73 -2.91 -18.48
C ALA A 206 16.88 -2.11 -19.06
N ALA A 207 18.13 -2.42 -18.66
CA ALA A 207 19.33 -1.75 -19.19
C ALA A 207 19.57 -2.02 -20.68
N ARG A 208 19.28 -3.23 -21.17
CA ARG A 208 19.43 -3.60 -22.59
C ARG A 208 18.48 -2.81 -23.49
N HIS A 209 17.29 -2.52 -22.99
CA HIS A 209 16.21 -1.88 -23.75
C HIS A 209 15.99 -0.40 -23.40
N ASP A 210 16.87 0.19 -22.57
CA ASP A 210 16.78 1.58 -22.09
C ASP A 210 15.43 1.87 -21.41
N LEU A 211 14.99 0.95 -20.53
CA LEU A 211 13.75 1.04 -19.80
C LEU A 211 13.98 1.46 -18.35
N THR A 212 13.03 2.20 -17.78
CA THR A 212 12.99 2.45 -16.34
C THR A 212 12.47 1.20 -15.61
N LEU A 213 13.20 0.75 -14.58
CA LEU A 213 12.72 -0.30 -13.67
C LEU A 213 12.30 0.33 -12.35
N ILE A 214 11.09 0.02 -11.90
CA ILE A 214 10.50 0.43 -10.61
C ILE A 214 10.17 -0.84 -9.83
N GLU A 215 10.62 -0.93 -8.56
CA GLU A 215 10.27 -2.04 -7.68
C GLU A 215 9.00 -1.72 -6.88
N ASP A 216 7.92 -2.46 -7.13
CA ASP A 216 6.75 -2.49 -6.24
C ASP A 216 6.99 -3.51 -5.13
N SER A 217 7.71 -3.09 -4.10
CA SER A 217 8.01 -3.86 -2.90
C SER A 217 7.00 -3.61 -1.76
N CYS A 218 5.77 -3.15 -2.11
CA CYS A 218 4.72 -2.82 -1.14
C CYS A 218 4.30 -4.00 -0.24
N GLU A 219 4.71 -5.20 -0.58
CA GLU A 219 4.44 -6.44 0.18
C GLU A 219 5.72 -7.07 0.76
N ALA A 220 6.89 -6.45 0.56
CA ALA A 220 8.18 -7.12 0.73
C ALA A 220 9.16 -6.41 1.66
N LEU A 221 8.68 -5.55 2.57
CA LEU A 221 9.56 -4.90 3.54
C LEU A 221 10.27 -5.94 4.42
N GLY A 222 11.60 -5.93 4.40
CA GLY A 222 12.45 -6.86 5.12
C GLY A 222 12.86 -8.11 4.33
N ALA A 223 12.32 -8.31 3.12
CA ALA A 223 12.78 -9.36 2.23
C ALA A 223 14.21 -9.09 1.72
N ARG A 224 14.91 -10.15 1.32
CA ARG A 224 16.29 -10.07 0.84
C ARG A 224 16.45 -10.83 -0.47
N TYR A 225 17.15 -10.19 -1.40
CA TYR A 225 17.62 -10.81 -2.62
C TYR A 225 19.13 -10.89 -2.61
N LYS A 226 19.69 -12.11 -2.80
CA LYS A 226 21.14 -12.38 -2.72
C LYS A 226 21.80 -11.80 -1.46
N GLY A 227 21.14 -12.00 -0.32
CA GLY A 227 21.59 -11.56 1.00
C GLY A 227 21.47 -10.06 1.30
N ARG A 228 21.03 -9.23 0.34
CA ARG A 228 20.85 -7.78 0.50
C ARG A 228 19.36 -7.43 0.64
N PRO A 229 18.97 -6.46 1.50
CA PRO A 229 17.59 -6.03 1.59
C PRO A 229 17.04 -5.51 0.26
N LEU A 230 15.76 -5.74 -0.03
CA LEU A 230 15.06 -5.03 -1.11
C LEU A 230 15.10 -3.53 -0.85
N GLY A 231 15.16 -2.73 -1.92
CA GLY A 231 15.42 -1.28 -1.86
C GLY A 231 16.92 -0.91 -1.85
N SER A 232 17.85 -1.88 -1.61
CA SER A 232 19.30 -1.62 -1.62
C SER A 232 19.99 -1.91 -2.95
N HIS A 233 19.25 -2.34 -3.96
CA HIS A 233 19.81 -2.86 -5.22
C HIS A 233 20.08 -1.80 -6.29
N GLY A 234 19.85 -0.51 -5.98
CA GLY A 234 20.11 0.60 -6.90
C GLY A 234 18.92 0.94 -7.80
N THR A 235 17.81 0.26 -7.64
CA THR A 235 16.52 0.55 -8.28
C THR A 235 15.66 1.38 -7.32
N ASP A 236 14.82 2.26 -7.87
CA ASP A 236 13.83 2.98 -7.05
C ASP A 236 12.71 2.01 -6.64
N ALA A 237 12.46 1.91 -5.32
CA ALA A 237 11.49 0.97 -4.77
C ALA A 237 10.46 1.67 -3.89
N VAL A 238 9.29 1.04 -3.76
CA VAL A 238 8.20 1.54 -2.91
C VAL A 238 7.78 0.47 -1.91
N PHE A 239 7.71 0.85 -0.63
CA PHE A 239 7.09 0.06 0.43
C PHE A 239 5.80 0.71 0.91
N ALA A 240 4.85 -0.10 1.42
CA ALA A 240 3.54 0.36 1.89
C ALA A 240 3.26 -0.07 3.33
N PHE A 241 2.43 0.73 4.04
CA PHE A 241 2.18 0.59 5.47
C PHE A 241 0.69 0.49 5.82
N TYR A 242 -0.09 -0.19 4.97
CA TYR A 242 -1.48 -0.54 5.26
C TYR A 242 -1.57 -1.55 6.44
N PRO A 243 -2.68 -1.65 7.20
CA PRO A 243 -2.79 -2.47 8.41
C PRO A 243 -2.46 -3.96 8.27
N ASN A 244 -2.52 -4.53 7.08
CA ASN A 244 -2.16 -5.93 6.85
C ASN A 244 -0.69 -6.16 6.49
N LYS A 245 0.10 -5.10 6.29
CA LYS A 245 1.53 -5.22 5.91
C LYS A 245 2.39 -5.70 7.09
N GLN A 246 3.68 -5.95 6.84
CA GLN A 246 4.62 -6.38 7.88
C GLN A 246 4.66 -5.38 9.04
N MET A 247 4.72 -4.09 8.72
CA MET A 247 4.47 -3.00 9.66
C MET A 247 3.39 -2.06 9.13
N THR A 248 2.76 -1.31 10.01
CA THR A 248 1.68 -0.41 9.63
C THR A 248 1.88 1.03 10.13
N ALA A 249 1.26 1.97 9.42
CA ALA A 249 1.03 3.33 9.89
C ALA A 249 -0.45 3.75 9.75
N GLY A 250 -1.35 2.76 9.63
CA GLY A 250 -2.75 2.93 9.25
C GLY A 250 -2.90 3.12 7.74
N GLU A 251 -2.28 4.13 7.19
CA GLU A 251 -2.04 4.37 5.76
C GLU A 251 -0.65 4.96 5.59
N GLY A 252 0.00 4.67 4.47
CA GLY A 252 1.31 5.22 4.18
C GLY A 252 2.10 4.41 3.16
N GLY A 253 3.18 5.03 2.73
CA GLY A 253 4.19 4.40 1.90
C GLY A 253 5.51 5.17 2.01
N VAL A 254 6.54 4.62 1.43
CA VAL A 254 7.84 5.27 1.29
C VAL A 254 8.46 4.91 -0.05
N VAL A 255 8.94 5.92 -0.75
CA VAL A 255 9.86 5.76 -1.88
C VAL A 255 11.27 5.69 -1.31
N VAL A 256 12.01 4.65 -1.65
CA VAL A 256 13.44 4.56 -1.38
C VAL A 256 14.21 4.63 -2.70
N THR A 257 15.32 5.36 -2.70
CA THR A 257 16.05 5.66 -3.93
C THR A 257 17.54 5.85 -3.69
N HIS A 258 18.35 5.61 -4.72
CA HIS A 258 19.77 5.87 -4.71
C HIS A 258 20.14 7.24 -5.32
N SER A 259 19.13 7.98 -5.80
CA SER A 259 19.26 9.31 -6.39
C SER A 259 18.74 10.40 -5.46
N LYS A 260 19.63 11.33 -5.06
CA LYS A 260 19.21 12.52 -4.32
C LYS A 260 18.19 13.36 -5.09
N ASP A 261 18.34 13.44 -6.41
CA ASP A 261 17.45 14.21 -7.27
C ASP A 261 16.03 13.60 -7.30
N VAL A 262 15.92 12.27 -7.43
CA VAL A 262 14.62 11.57 -7.33
C VAL A 262 13.97 11.84 -5.97
N ARG A 263 14.72 11.71 -4.86
CA ARG A 263 14.22 12.00 -3.51
C ARG A 263 13.70 13.44 -3.42
N ASP A 264 14.46 14.42 -3.85
CA ASP A 264 14.10 15.84 -3.77
C ASP A 264 12.86 16.15 -4.64
N GLN A 265 12.75 15.51 -5.80
CA GLN A 265 11.58 15.63 -6.66
C GLN A 265 10.34 14.99 -6.03
N VAL A 266 10.43 13.79 -5.42
CA VAL A 266 9.34 13.16 -4.69
C VAL A 266 8.87 14.05 -3.53
N VAL A 267 9.80 14.62 -2.74
CA VAL A 267 9.46 15.55 -1.65
C VAL A 267 8.76 16.81 -2.16
N SER A 268 9.17 17.34 -3.29
CA SER A 268 8.49 18.45 -3.95
C SER A 268 7.09 18.06 -4.43
N LEU A 269 6.98 16.97 -5.19
CA LEU A 269 5.73 16.49 -5.78
C LEU A 269 4.68 16.14 -4.73
N ARG A 270 5.04 15.44 -3.66
CA ARG A 270 4.10 15.09 -2.58
C ARG A 270 3.52 16.30 -1.87
N ASN A 271 4.18 17.46 -1.97
CA ASN A 271 3.82 18.70 -1.31
C ASN A 271 3.45 19.82 -2.32
N GLN A 272 2.56 19.53 -3.26
CA GLN A 272 2.02 20.49 -4.21
C GLN A 272 3.07 21.08 -5.17
N GLY A 273 4.20 20.40 -5.40
CA GLY A 273 5.26 20.91 -6.28
C GLY A 273 6.06 22.08 -5.69
N ARG A 274 6.11 22.22 -4.36
CA ARG A 274 6.91 23.26 -3.70
C ARG A 274 8.40 23.05 -3.92
N SER A 275 9.17 24.15 -3.97
CA SER A 275 10.62 24.06 -3.97
C SER A 275 11.11 23.35 -2.70
N TYR A 276 12.09 22.46 -2.86
CA TYR A 276 12.77 21.81 -1.74
C TYR A 276 14.07 22.56 -1.45
N GLY A 277 14.29 22.92 -0.19
CA GLY A 277 15.46 23.68 0.26
C GLY A 277 15.16 25.18 0.38
N GLU A 278 15.83 26.02 -0.40
CA GLU A 278 15.71 27.47 -0.32
C GLU A 278 14.50 27.99 -1.10
N GLY A 279 13.79 28.94 -0.52
CA GLY A 279 12.68 29.62 -1.17
C GLY A 279 11.51 29.97 -0.25
N SER A 280 10.53 30.70 -0.82
CA SER A 280 9.30 31.03 -0.11
C SER A 280 8.41 29.79 0.03
N TRP A 281 7.70 29.67 1.18
CA TRP A 281 6.67 28.66 1.39
C TRP A 281 5.64 28.55 0.27
N PHE A 282 5.41 29.66 -0.46
CA PHE A 282 4.49 29.72 -1.60
C PHE A 282 5.15 29.54 -2.96
N ASN A 283 6.43 29.14 -3.02
CA ASN A 283 7.12 28.92 -4.27
C ASN A 283 6.86 27.48 -4.78
N HIS A 284 5.97 27.35 -5.78
CA HIS A 284 5.65 26.09 -6.44
C HIS A 284 6.35 26.04 -7.79
N VAL A 285 7.31 25.15 -7.95
CA VAL A 285 8.20 25.06 -9.12
C VAL A 285 7.73 24.07 -10.18
N ARG A 286 6.71 23.28 -9.85
CA ARG A 286 6.07 22.29 -10.73
C ARG A 286 4.63 22.03 -10.31
N VAL A 287 3.84 21.40 -11.19
CA VAL A 287 2.59 20.77 -10.77
C VAL A 287 2.93 19.62 -9.83
N GLY A 288 2.21 19.52 -8.72
CA GLY A 288 2.44 18.47 -7.73
C GLY A 288 1.15 17.99 -7.10
N PHE A 289 1.29 16.99 -6.25
CA PHE A 289 0.20 16.26 -5.61
C PHE A 289 0.07 16.62 -4.13
N ASN A 290 -1.03 16.23 -3.52
CA ASN A 290 -1.19 16.24 -2.07
C ASN A 290 -1.02 14.84 -1.49
N TYR A 291 0.21 14.30 -1.59
CA TYR A 291 0.58 12.96 -1.13
C TYR A 291 1.45 12.99 0.12
N ARG A 292 1.32 14.07 0.90
CA ARG A 292 2.03 14.24 2.16
C ARG A 292 1.59 13.19 3.18
N TRP A 293 2.54 12.82 4.00
CA TRP A 293 2.28 12.05 5.21
C TRP A 293 2.09 12.98 6.42
N THR A 294 1.57 12.47 7.52
CA THR A 294 1.40 13.20 8.78
C THR A 294 2.43 12.74 9.81
N ASP A 295 2.78 13.61 10.76
CA ASP A 295 3.65 13.22 11.88
C ASP A 295 3.00 12.15 12.77
N VAL A 296 1.67 12.10 12.83
CA VAL A 296 0.92 11.04 13.56
C VAL A 296 1.19 9.67 12.93
N GLN A 297 1.13 9.57 11.60
CA GLN A 297 1.44 8.33 10.89
C GLN A 297 2.93 7.97 11.03
N ALA A 298 3.81 8.95 10.95
CA ALA A 298 5.25 8.76 11.13
C ALA A 298 5.58 8.23 12.54
N ALA A 299 4.89 8.71 13.58
CA ALA A 299 5.04 8.22 14.95
C ALA A 299 4.67 6.73 15.09
N ILE A 300 3.54 6.32 14.49
CA ILE A 300 3.15 4.91 14.45
C ILE A 300 4.22 4.08 13.72
N ALA A 301 4.66 4.56 12.54
CA ALA A 301 5.64 3.85 11.73
C ALA A 301 7.00 3.71 12.43
N LEU A 302 7.46 4.72 13.16
CA LEU A 302 8.70 4.66 13.95
C LEU A 302 8.60 3.60 15.05
N ALA A 303 7.51 3.57 15.81
CA ALA A 303 7.29 2.52 16.81
C ALA A 303 7.27 1.11 16.19
N GLN A 304 6.66 0.97 15.02
CA GLN A 304 6.66 -0.29 14.27
C GLN A 304 8.06 -0.65 13.76
N LEU A 305 8.84 0.34 13.30
CA LEU A 305 10.21 0.14 12.79
C LEU A 305 11.15 -0.31 13.94
N GLU A 306 11.00 0.25 15.14
CA GLU A 306 11.76 -0.16 16.34
C GLU A 306 11.61 -1.67 16.63
N LYS A 307 10.48 -2.29 16.30
CA LYS A 307 10.21 -3.73 16.51
C LYS A 307 10.12 -4.58 15.23
N LEU A 308 10.52 -4.02 14.08
CA LEU A 308 10.39 -4.71 12.79
C LEU A 308 11.10 -6.05 12.74
N ASP A 309 12.31 -6.19 13.30
CA ASP A 309 13.02 -7.46 13.34
C ASP A 309 12.22 -8.54 14.06
N ARG A 310 11.61 -8.18 15.19
CA ARG A 310 10.77 -9.10 15.94
C ARG A 310 9.48 -9.46 15.19
N ILE A 311 8.91 -8.49 14.46
CA ILE A 311 7.76 -8.74 13.59
C ILE A 311 8.11 -9.76 12.51
N LEU A 312 9.23 -9.56 11.81
CA LEU A 312 9.67 -10.45 10.72
C LEU A 312 9.98 -11.86 11.25
N GLU A 313 10.67 -11.97 12.40
CA GLU A 313 10.96 -13.25 13.05
C GLU A 313 9.66 -14.03 13.39
N LEU A 314 8.71 -13.38 14.07
CA LEU A 314 7.45 -14.00 14.44
C LEU A 314 6.61 -14.44 13.23
N ARG A 315 6.66 -13.66 12.14
CA ARG A 315 5.97 -14.03 10.89
C ARG A 315 6.66 -15.20 10.21
N ALA A 316 7.99 -15.26 10.22
CA ALA A 316 8.74 -16.43 9.70
C ALA A 316 8.43 -17.70 10.51
N ASP A 317 8.39 -17.60 11.85
CA ASP A 317 8.00 -18.70 12.73
C ASP A 317 6.56 -19.18 12.44
N ALA A 318 5.63 -18.25 12.26
CA ALA A 318 4.24 -18.58 11.91
C ALA A 318 4.15 -19.27 10.54
N ALA A 319 4.91 -18.84 9.56
CA ALA A 319 4.97 -19.45 8.23
C ALA A 319 5.55 -20.86 8.29
N ALA A 320 6.64 -21.06 9.05
CA ALA A 320 7.25 -22.36 9.24
C ALA A 320 6.30 -23.37 9.92
N ARG A 321 5.51 -22.92 10.92
CA ARG A 321 4.47 -23.77 11.54
C ARG A 321 3.38 -24.15 10.55
N TYR A 322 2.88 -23.22 9.73
CA TYR A 322 1.91 -23.56 8.69
C TYR A 322 2.47 -24.55 7.67
N ALA A 323 3.71 -24.37 7.21
CA ALA A 323 4.34 -25.31 6.30
C ALA A 323 4.30 -26.74 6.86
N GLN A 324 4.64 -26.94 8.16
CA GLN A 324 4.59 -28.23 8.83
C GLN A 324 3.16 -28.78 8.99
N LEU A 325 2.20 -27.92 9.38
CA LEU A 325 0.81 -28.34 9.61
C LEU A 325 0.08 -28.73 8.32
N LEU A 326 0.45 -28.11 7.21
CA LEU A 326 -0.21 -28.27 5.91
C LEU A 326 0.45 -29.32 5.01
N ASP A 327 1.70 -29.70 5.27
CA ASP A 327 2.48 -30.67 4.48
C ASP A 327 1.76 -32.03 4.26
N SER A 328 0.94 -32.41 5.22
CA SER A 328 0.18 -33.69 5.19
C SER A 328 -1.25 -33.55 4.65
N ILE A 329 -1.61 -32.42 4.04
CA ILE A 329 -2.94 -32.21 3.46
C ILE A 329 -2.87 -32.38 1.95
N ASP A 330 -3.39 -33.49 1.44
CA ASP A 330 -3.45 -33.74 0.01
C ASP A 330 -4.26 -32.63 -0.70
N GLY A 331 -3.78 -32.19 -1.85
CA GLY A 331 -4.42 -31.15 -2.65
C GLY A 331 -4.14 -29.70 -2.20
N ILE A 332 -3.22 -29.50 -1.26
CA ILE A 332 -2.74 -28.20 -0.82
C ILE A 332 -1.26 -28.05 -1.20
N GLU A 333 -0.94 -27.04 -1.97
CA GLU A 333 0.42 -26.59 -2.23
C GLU A 333 0.73 -25.36 -1.36
N THR A 334 1.76 -25.46 -0.53
CA THR A 334 2.23 -24.37 0.32
C THR A 334 3.15 -23.42 -0.47
N PRO A 335 3.30 -22.15 -0.02
CA PRO A 335 4.23 -21.22 -0.66
C PRO A 335 5.64 -21.81 -0.77
N ARG A 336 6.33 -21.51 -1.88
CA ARG A 336 7.74 -21.85 -2.08
C ARG A 336 8.56 -21.41 -0.88
N SER A 337 9.45 -22.28 -0.41
CA SER A 337 10.43 -22.00 0.64
C SER A 337 11.48 -21.00 0.16
N ASP A 338 12.10 -20.31 1.11
CA ASP A 338 13.29 -19.51 0.86
C ASP A 338 14.44 -20.37 0.29
N ASP A 339 15.30 -19.74 -0.50
CA ASP A 339 16.52 -20.35 -1.02
C ASP A 339 17.75 -19.47 -0.72
N ALA A 340 18.89 -19.77 -1.35
CA ALA A 340 20.14 -19.05 -1.09
C ALA A 340 20.07 -17.57 -1.52
N ASP A 341 19.29 -17.29 -2.56
CA ASP A 341 19.18 -15.97 -3.17
C ASP A 341 17.93 -15.21 -2.73
N HIS A 342 16.87 -15.89 -2.31
CA HIS A 342 15.58 -15.28 -2.00
C HIS A 342 15.15 -15.58 -0.56
N GLN A 343 15.00 -14.54 0.24
CA GLN A 343 14.48 -14.62 1.60
C GLN A 343 13.19 -13.76 1.69
N ARG A 344 12.09 -14.45 1.94
CA ARG A 344 10.75 -13.84 2.02
C ARG A 344 10.55 -13.07 3.31
N SER A 345 9.81 -11.97 3.25
CA SER A 345 9.39 -11.21 4.45
C SER A 345 7.96 -11.52 4.91
N TRP A 346 7.35 -12.57 4.43
CA TRP A 346 6.03 -13.10 4.82
C TRP A 346 4.95 -12.02 5.07
N PHE A 347 4.37 -11.51 3.99
CA PHE A 347 3.24 -10.56 4.04
C PHE A 347 1.92 -11.28 4.34
N VAL A 348 1.65 -12.35 3.64
CA VAL A 348 0.47 -13.22 3.76
C VAL A 348 0.91 -14.67 3.69
N TYR A 349 0.01 -15.60 4.07
CA TYR A 349 0.20 -17.01 3.83
C TYR A 349 -0.87 -17.48 2.85
N VAL A 350 -0.49 -17.71 1.61
CA VAL A 350 -1.38 -18.10 0.51
C VAL A 350 -1.05 -19.51 0.07
N VAL A 351 -2.03 -20.38 0.12
CA VAL A 351 -1.92 -21.75 -0.41
C VAL A 351 -2.58 -21.84 -1.77
N THR A 352 -2.13 -22.80 -2.60
CA THR A 352 -2.76 -23.12 -3.88
C THR A 352 -3.49 -24.45 -3.77
N LEU A 353 -4.77 -24.47 -4.12
CA LEU A 353 -5.57 -25.69 -4.13
C LEU A 353 -5.30 -26.49 -5.41
N ALA A 354 -5.38 -27.82 -5.35
CA ALA A 354 -5.39 -28.66 -6.54
C ALA A 354 -6.58 -28.32 -7.46
N ALA A 355 -6.41 -28.56 -8.75
CA ALA A 355 -7.37 -28.08 -9.75
C ALA A 355 -8.79 -28.64 -9.62
N GLU A 356 -8.91 -29.83 -9.02
CA GLU A 356 -10.18 -30.53 -8.77
C GLU A 356 -10.92 -30.01 -7.52
N ILE A 357 -10.28 -29.20 -6.69
CA ILE A 357 -10.86 -28.69 -5.44
C ILE A 357 -11.64 -27.40 -5.71
N ASP A 358 -12.91 -27.39 -5.36
CA ASP A 358 -13.73 -26.18 -5.42
C ASP A 358 -13.36 -25.20 -4.31
N ARG A 359 -12.62 -24.13 -4.70
CA ARG A 359 -12.18 -23.07 -3.79
C ARG A 359 -13.37 -22.41 -3.06
N ALA A 360 -14.47 -22.13 -3.76
CA ALA A 360 -15.62 -21.45 -3.15
C ALA A 360 -16.23 -22.29 -2.02
N ARG A 361 -16.33 -23.59 -2.21
CA ARG A 361 -16.78 -24.55 -1.19
C ARG A 361 -15.83 -24.59 0.01
N VAL A 362 -14.52 -24.64 -0.24
CA VAL A 362 -13.51 -24.62 0.83
C VAL A 362 -13.61 -23.33 1.64
N MET A 363 -13.70 -22.18 0.97
CA MET A 363 -13.85 -20.87 1.62
C MET A 363 -15.13 -20.78 2.47
N GLU A 364 -16.23 -21.30 1.98
CA GLU A 364 -17.49 -21.31 2.72
C GLU A 364 -17.41 -22.23 3.96
N SER A 365 -16.73 -23.36 3.87
CA SER A 365 -16.48 -24.23 5.00
C SER A 365 -15.62 -23.55 6.09
N LEU A 366 -14.51 -22.94 5.69
CA LEU A 366 -13.63 -22.18 6.60
C LEU A 366 -14.40 -21.08 7.32
N ARG A 367 -15.18 -20.30 6.57
CA ARG A 367 -15.96 -19.19 7.12
C ARG A 367 -17.01 -19.66 8.11
N ARG A 368 -17.69 -20.79 7.85
CA ARG A 368 -18.68 -21.39 8.74
C ARG A 368 -18.09 -21.82 10.07
N ASP A 369 -16.80 -22.25 10.05
CA ASP A 369 -16.05 -22.60 11.25
C ASP A 369 -15.31 -21.42 11.88
N GLY A 370 -15.63 -20.18 11.49
CA GLY A 370 -15.09 -18.93 12.05
C GLY A 370 -13.65 -18.63 11.63
N VAL A 371 -13.18 -19.21 10.51
CA VAL A 371 -11.85 -18.93 9.95
C VAL A 371 -11.99 -18.00 8.76
N ALA A 372 -11.51 -16.75 8.89
CA ALA A 372 -11.52 -15.80 7.79
C ALA A 372 -10.56 -16.26 6.67
N THR A 373 -11.00 -16.06 5.44
CA THR A 373 -10.23 -16.40 4.25
C THR A 373 -10.60 -15.47 3.09
N ALA A 374 -9.72 -15.35 2.09
CA ALA A 374 -9.94 -14.54 0.91
C ALA A 374 -9.31 -15.17 -0.33
N GLU A 375 -9.89 -14.86 -1.47
CA GLU A 375 -9.22 -15.06 -2.77
C GLU A 375 -8.02 -14.11 -2.86
N TYR A 376 -6.83 -14.66 -3.12
CA TYR A 376 -5.63 -13.87 -3.05
C TYR A 376 -4.66 -14.24 -4.21
N ILE A 377 -4.63 -13.52 -5.32
CA ILE A 377 -5.34 -12.27 -5.66
C ILE A 377 -5.90 -12.41 -7.07
N PRO A 378 -7.09 -11.88 -7.40
CA PRO A 378 -7.60 -11.89 -8.78
C PRO A 378 -6.68 -11.14 -9.73
N CYS A 379 -6.49 -11.64 -10.94
CA CYS A 379 -5.64 -11.01 -11.95
C CYS A 379 -6.11 -9.60 -12.31
N ILE A 380 -5.17 -8.65 -12.43
CA ILE A 380 -5.45 -7.23 -12.71
C ILE A 380 -6.14 -7.08 -14.05
N HIS A 381 -5.65 -7.74 -15.11
CA HIS A 381 -6.21 -7.64 -16.47
C HIS A 381 -7.65 -8.17 -16.58
N LEU A 382 -8.10 -8.99 -15.62
CA LEU A 382 -9.46 -9.49 -15.56
C LEU A 382 -10.42 -8.60 -14.76
N GLN A 383 -9.95 -7.52 -14.16
CA GLN A 383 -10.81 -6.57 -13.46
C GLN A 383 -11.81 -5.91 -14.43
N PRO A 384 -13.05 -5.62 -14.00
CA PRO A 384 -14.07 -5.07 -14.88
C PRO A 384 -13.61 -3.86 -15.71
N TYR A 385 -12.97 -2.87 -15.08
CA TYR A 385 -12.50 -1.67 -15.76
C TYR A 385 -11.39 -1.95 -16.78
N MET A 386 -10.52 -2.94 -16.52
CA MET A 386 -9.48 -3.35 -17.47
C MET A 386 -10.07 -4.02 -18.70
N ARG A 387 -11.07 -4.89 -18.51
CA ARG A 387 -11.80 -5.50 -19.63
C ARG A 387 -12.55 -4.45 -20.45
N GLU A 388 -13.20 -3.49 -19.80
CA GLU A 388 -14.00 -2.46 -20.46
C GLU A 388 -13.14 -1.44 -21.22
N GLN A 389 -12.06 -0.95 -20.60
CA GLN A 389 -11.26 0.15 -21.16
C GLN A 389 -10.18 -0.32 -22.14
N TYR A 390 -9.59 -1.49 -21.90
CA TYR A 390 -8.44 -2.00 -22.67
C TYR A 390 -8.76 -3.26 -23.48
N GLY A 391 -9.93 -3.84 -23.31
CA GLY A 391 -10.36 -5.03 -24.06
C GLY A 391 -9.66 -6.32 -23.64
N PHE A 392 -9.05 -6.36 -22.45
CA PHE A 392 -8.41 -7.57 -21.94
C PHE A 392 -9.42 -8.68 -21.62
N GLY A 393 -8.97 -9.91 -21.66
CA GLY A 393 -9.79 -11.09 -21.41
C GLY A 393 -8.97 -12.27 -20.91
N GLU A 394 -9.66 -13.37 -20.66
CA GLU A 394 -9.05 -14.64 -20.28
C GLU A 394 -8.12 -15.17 -21.38
N GLY A 395 -7.07 -15.86 -20.95
CA GLY A 395 -6.05 -16.43 -21.82
C GLY A 395 -4.90 -15.50 -22.16
N LEU A 396 -4.89 -14.26 -21.64
CA LEU A 396 -3.79 -13.33 -21.81
C LEU A 396 -2.55 -13.76 -21.01
N CYS A 397 -2.76 -14.18 -19.76
CA CYS A 397 -1.72 -14.63 -18.83
C CYS A 397 -2.15 -15.97 -18.19
N PRO A 398 -2.09 -17.08 -18.93
CA PRO A 398 -2.71 -18.35 -18.53
C PRO A 398 -2.12 -18.95 -17.24
N VAL A 399 -0.83 -18.71 -16.95
CA VAL A 399 -0.21 -19.20 -15.71
C VAL A 399 -0.78 -18.44 -14.51
N ALA A 400 -0.77 -17.11 -14.55
CA ALA A 400 -1.32 -16.26 -13.49
C ALA A 400 -2.82 -16.52 -13.28
N GLU A 401 -3.60 -16.68 -14.37
CA GLU A 401 -5.03 -16.95 -14.32
C GLU A 401 -5.31 -18.29 -13.64
N GLY A 402 -4.58 -19.35 -14.04
CA GLY A 402 -4.70 -20.67 -13.43
C GLY A 402 -4.34 -20.71 -11.95
N ILE A 403 -3.36 -19.91 -11.52
CA ILE A 403 -2.98 -19.77 -10.12
C ILE A 403 -4.04 -18.96 -9.35
N ALA A 404 -4.41 -17.79 -9.84
CA ALA A 404 -5.39 -16.91 -9.22
C ALA A 404 -6.75 -17.58 -8.98
N ALA A 405 -7.14 -18.52 -9.86
CA ALA A 405 -8.36 -19.30 -9.71
C ALA A 405 -8.34 -20.25 -8.49
N ARG A 406 -7.15 -20.63 -8.01
CA ARG A 406 -6.97 -21.68 -7.01
C ARG A 406 -6.32 -21.20 -5.71
N THR A 407 -5.80 -19.99 -5.67
CA THR A 407 -5.14 -19.44 -4.48
C THR A 407 -6.13 -19.05 -3.40
N LEU A 408 -5.72 -19.26 -2.15
CA LEU A 408 -6.50 -19.05 -0.95
C LEU A 408 -5.60 -18.51 0.17
N ALA A 409 -5.91 -17.31 0.69
CA ALA A 409 -5.21 -16.76 1.85
C ALA A 409 -5.78 -17.32 3.15
N LEU A 410 -4.90 -17.74 4.03
CA LEU A 410 -5.20 -18.21 5.39
C LEU A 410 -4.95 -17.08 6.41
N PRO A 411 -5.57 -17.14 7.62
CA PRO A 411 -5.26 -16.21 8.69
C PRO A 411 -3.75 -16.12 8.94
N PHE A 412 -3.17 -14.92 8.79
CA PHE A 412 -1.75 -14.73 8.95
C PHE A 412 -1.41 -13.33 9.46
N TYR A 413 -0.91 -13.24 10.68
CA TYR A 413 -0.50 -12.00 11.34
C TYR A 413 0.57 -12.28 12.40
N THR A 414 1.29 -11.23 12.80
CA THR A 414 2.50 -11.33 13.64
C THR A 414 2.29 -12.11 14.95
N GLN A 415 1.14 -11.95 15.60
CA GLN A 415 0.83 -12.57 16.89
C GLN A 415 -0.18 -13.72 16.79
N ILE A 416 -0.24 -14.41 15.65
CA ILE A 416 -1.06 -15.60 15.50
C ILE A 416 -0.46 -16.72 16.37
N ASP A 417 -1.25 -17.29 17.29
CA ASP A 417 -0.75 -18.37 18.13
C ASP A 417 -0.79 -19.75 17.44
N ALA A 418 -0.07 -20.70 18.04
CA ALA A 418 0.06 -22.03 17.47
C ALA A 418 -1.27 -22.81 17.46
N ASP A 419 -2.10 -22.64 18.49
CA ASP A 419 -3.39 -23.33 18.59
C ASP A 419 -4.38 -22.81 17.52
N ASP A 420 -4.36 -21.50 17.23
CA ASP A 420 -5.14 -20.92 16.14
C ASP A 420 -4.68 -21.49 14.78
N GLN A 421 -3.39 -21.67 14.56
CA GLN A 421 -2.87 -22.28 13.32
C GLN A 421 -3.23 -23.77 13.19
N VAL A 422 -3.18 -24.53 14.28
CA VAL A 422 -3.65 -25.92 14.30
C VAL A 422 -5.12 -26.00 13.91
N ARG A 423 -5.96 -25.15 14.51
CA ARG A 423 -7.38 -25.07 14.17
C ARG A 423 -7.61 -24.75 12.70
N VAL A 424 -6.88 -23.78 12.13
CA VAL A 424 -6.96 -23.45 10.69
C VAL A 424 -6.64 -24.67 9.84
N ALA A 425 -5.56 -25.39 10.16
CA ALA A 425 -5.14 -26.59 9.40
C ALA A 425 -6.16 -27.73 9.50
N GLU A 426 -6.76 -27.95 10.67
CA GLU A 426 -7.79 -28.97 10.87
C GLU A 426 -9.07 -28.67 10.06
N VAL A 427 -9.54 -27.41 10.13
CA VAL A 427 -10.72 -26.98 9.36
C VAL A 427 -10.45 -27.04 7.86
N LEU A 428 -9.26 -26.61 7.40
CA LEU A 428 -8.88 -26.68 6.00
C LEU A 428 -8.81 -28.14 5.50
N ARG A 429 -8.19 -29.05 6.29
CA ARG A 429 -8.14 -30.49 5.96
C ARG A 429 -9.54 -31.08 5.79
N ALA A 430 -10.45 -30.76 6.70
CA ALA A 430 -11.83 -31.22 6.61
C ALA A 430 -12.56 -30.64 5.39
N ALA A 431 -12.33 -29.38 5.08
CA ALA A 431 -12.95 -28.70 3.94
C ALA A 431 -12.48 -29.24 2.57
N VAL A 432 -11.21 -29.62 2.47
CA VAL A 432 -10.62 -30.17 1.23
C VAL A 432 -11.07 -31.62 1.01
N ALA A 433 -11.19 -32.43 2.07
CA ALA A 433 -11.60 -33.83 1.99
C ALA A 433 -13.10 -34.02 1.73
N ALA A 434 -13.94 -33.00 1.92
CA ALA A 434 -15.40 -33.07 1.76
C ALA A 434 -15.84 -32.89 0.30
#